data_a25787072927946d5809215c1ab092b2
#
_entry.id   a25787072927946d5809215c1ab092b2
#
_cell.length_a   1.000
_cell.length_b   1.000
_cell.length_c   1.000
_cell.angle_alpha   90.00
_cell.angle_beta   90.00
_cell.angle_gamma   90.00
#
_symmetry.space_group_name_H-M   'P 1'
#
loop_
_entity.id
_entity.type
_entity.pdbx_description
1 polymer ?
#
loop_
_entity_poly.entity_id
_entity_poly.type
_entity_poly.pdbx_seq_one_letter_code
_entity_poly.pdbx_strand_id
1 'polypeptide(L)'
;MGGLFTRTNDLLNSMPGLAGPMHRTPSQLFARRLRRRHAGLGPVAAQRQATDRLFFAVRPDPETAAKIAEHTMRWRAAHGLTGKPLKPEHLHVTLCHVGDDDAPPPTELIDALAERAAAVTMPAFRVEFDRVMSFGGGAFVLGGDDHLIGLHVLQQRLSDALDARPGPARRFEPHVTLLRDSRRIVEQPIEPISWTAREIVLVHSLLGQTIHRDVVRVPLLQA
;
A
#
# COMPACT_ATOMS: atom_id res chain seq x y z
N MET A 1 -22.88 -57.92 35.40
CA MET A 1 -21.42 -57.74 35.39
C MET A 1 -21.18 -56.50 34.56
N GLY A 2 -21.04 -55.29 34.96
CA GLY A 2 -20.43 -54.69 36.12
C GLY A 2 -19.02 -54.24 35.71
N GLY A 3 -18.87 -53.01 35.23
CA GLY A 3 -17.60 -52.42 34.87
C GLY A 3 -17.70 -50.89 34.93
N LEU A 4 -17.37 -50.37 36.09
CA LEU A 4 -17.15 -48.95 36.33
C LEU A 4 -16.07 -48.39 35.43
N PHE A 5 -16.26 -47.22 34.83
CA PHE A 5 -15.21 -46.27 34.48
C PHE A 5 -15.48 -44.96 35.20
N THR A 6 -14.71 -44.75 36.23
CA THR A 6 -14.62 -43.56 37.07
C THR A 6 -14.01 -42.39 36.32
N ARG A 7 -14.57 -41.23 36.58
CA ARG A 7 -14.16 -39.86 36.22
C ARG A 7 -12.72 -39.57 36.71
N THR A 8 -11.93 -39.04 35.82
CA THR A 8 -10.72 -38.22 36.13
C THR A 8 -10.65 -37.08 35.14
N ASN A 9 -11.34 -35.99 35.48
CA ASN A 9 -11.22 -34.76 34.71
C ASN A 9 -11.57 -33.54 35.58
N ASP A 10 -10.75 -33.34 36.64
CA ASP A 10 -10.88 -32.16 37.52
C ASP A 10 -9.51 -31.87 38.15
N LEU A 11 -8.54 -31.38 37.40
CA LEU A 11 -7.30 -30.77 37.95
C LEU A 11 -6.53 -29.89 36.95
N LEU A 12 -7.18 -29.22 35.99
CA LEU A 12 -6.52 -28.28 35.10
C LEU A 12 -7.22 -26.91 34.98
N ASN A 13 -7.81 -26.47 36.09
CA ASN A 13 -8.53 -25.18 36.07
C ASN A 13 -8.08 -24.30 37.26
N SER A 14 -6.78 -23.99 37.37
CA SER A 14 -6.31 -22.96 38.32
C SER A 14 -4.89 -22.52 37.96
N MET A 15 -4.72 -21.84 36.84
CA MET A 15 -3.56 -20.94 36.67
C MET A 15 -4.10 -19.59 36.16
N PRO A 16 -3.86 -18.45 36.87
CA PRO A 16 -4.20 -17.13 36.35
C PRO A 16 -3.32 -16.84 35.15
N GLY A 17 -3.95 -16.65 33.98
CA GLY A 17 -3.26 -16.39 32.73
C GLY A 17 -2.47 -15.11 32.82
N LEU A 18 -1.18 -15.22 32.54
CA LEU A 18 -0.32 -14.11 32.10
C LEU A 18 -0.84 -13.67 30.71
N ALA A 19 -1.80 -12.78 30.73
CA ALA A 19 -2.16 -12.00 29.53
C ALA A 19 -1.00 -11.05 29.24
N GLY A 20 -0.04 -11.50 28.43
CA GLY A 20 0.96 -10.63 27.85
C GLY A 20 0.26 -9.52 27.05
N PRO A 21 0.88 -8.36 26.88
CA PRO A 21 0.27 -7.24 26.14
C PRO A 21 -0.09 -7.71 24.73
N MET A 22 -1.39 -7.74 24.41
CA MET A 22 -1.88 -8.02 23.06
C MET A 22 -1.31 -6.93 22.13
N HIS A 23 -0.30 -7.27 21.37
CA HIS A 23 0.23 -6.40 20.33
C HIS A 23 -0.87 -6.16 19.29
N ARG A 24 -1.38 -4.94 19.28
CA ARG A 24 -2.42 -4.52 18.33
C ARG A 24 -1.81 -4.35 16.95
N THR A 25 -2.55 -4.74 15.91
CA THR A 25 -2.10 -4.55 14.55
C THR A 25 -2.01 -3.04 14.21
N PRO A 26 -1.08 -2.62 13.33
CA PRO A 26 -0.97 -1.24 12.88
C PRO A 26 -2.29 -0.68 12.34
N SER A 27 -3.03 -1.49 11.58
CA SER A 27 -4.37 -1.13 11.09
C SER A 27 -5.37 -0.92 12.24
N GLN A 28 -5.27 -1.71 13.33
CA GLN A 28 -6.12 -1.53 14.52
C GLN A 28 -5.72 -0.29 15.31
N LEU A 29 -4.43 0.04 15.39
CA LEU A 29 -3.94 1.26 16.01
C LEU A 29 -4.44 2.49 15.25
N PHE A 30 -4.34 2.46 13.93
CA PHE A 30 -4.83 3.51 13.05
C PHE A 30 -6.36 3.66 13.13
N ALA A 31 -7.10 2.57 12.99
CA ALA A 31 -8.57 2.54 13.11
C ALA A 31 -9.04 2.98 14.51
N ARG A 32 -8.29 2.69 15.59
CA ARG A 32 -8.60 3.15 16.94
C ARG A 32 -8.37 4.65 17.10
N ARG A 33 -7.34 5.21 16.48
CA ARG A 33 -7.09 6.67 16.46
C ARG A 33 -8.26 7.39 15.78
N LEU A 34 -8.74 6.86 14.64
CA LEU A 34 -9.93 7.35 13.96
C LEU A 34 -11.17 7.27 14.86
N ARG A 35 -11.40 6.12 15.53
CA ARG A 35 -12.57 5.93 16.43
C ARG A 35 -12.52 6.77 17.69
N ARG A 36 -11.35 7.02 18.31
CA ARG A 36 -11.23 7.85 19.50
C ARG A 36 -11.60 9.32 19.23
N ARG A 37 -11.37 9.82 18.01
CA ARG A 37 -11.77 11.17 17.62
C ARG A 37 -13.29 11.29 17.43
N HIS A 38 -14.00 10.19 17.19
CA HIS A 38 -15.44 10.16 17.01
C HIS A 38 -16.21 9.88 18.32
N ALA A 39 -15.55 9.46 19.39
CA ALA A 39 -16.20 9.12 20.66
C ALA A 39 -16.40 10.32 21.62
N GLY A 40 -15.97 11.52 21.24
CA GLY A 40 -16.18 12.76 22.00
C GLY A 40 -17.23 13.63 21.32
N LEU A 41 -18.50 13.22 21.31
CA LEU A 41 -19.58 13.91 20.62
C LEU A 41 -20.19 15.04 21.45
N GLY A 42 -19.79 16.25 21.11
CA GLY A 42 -20.67 17.41 21.02
C GLY A 42 -21.17 17.58 19.57
N PRO A 43 -22.16 18.47 19.26
CA PRO A 43 -22.87 18.50 17.98
C PRO A 43 -21.93 18.88 16.83
N VAL A 44 -21.95 18.03 15.77
CA VAL A 44 -21.41 18.26 14.41
C VAL A 44 -20.01 18.89 14.38
N ALA A 45 -19.00 18.13 14.79
CA ALA A 45 -17.64 18.46 14.40
C ALA A 45 -17.56 18.26 12.87
N ALA A 46 -17.31 19.35 12.12
CA ALA A 46 -17.00 19.27 10.71
C ALA A 46 -15.98 18.18 10.47
N GLN A 47 -16.27 17.22 9.59
CA GLN A 47 -15.34 16.15 9.23
C GLN A 47 -14.04 16.81 8.77
N ARG A 48 -13.00 16.75 9.59
CA ARG A 48 -11.68 17.27 9.19
C ARG A 48 -11.24 16.47 7.98
N GLN A 49 -10.91 17.19 6.92
CA GLN A 49 -10.40 16.59 5.69
C GLN A 49 -9.03 15.97 5.98
N ALA A 50 -8.83 14.74 5.53
CA ALA A 50 -7.54 14.09 5.66
C ALA A 50 -6.44 14.91 4.96
N THR A 51 -5.34 15.12 5.64
CA THR A 51 -4.16 15.85 5.15
C THR A 51 -2.97 14.95 4.91
N ASP A 52 -2.97 13.79 5.51
CA ASP A 52 -1.86 12.85 5.55
C ASP A 52 -2.31 11.46 5.10
N ARG A 53 -1.52 10.84 4.25
CA ARG A 53 -1.74 9.49 3.74
C ARG A 53 -0.49 8.65 3.94
N LEU A 54 -0.66 7.41 4.39
CA LEU A 54 0.42 6.46 4.57
C LEU A 54 0.16 5.22 3.70
N PHE A 55 1.15 4.80 2.91
CA PHE A 55 1.04 3.63 2.04
C PHE A 55 2.41 3.02 1.74
N PHE A 56 2.43 1.73 1.46
CA PHE A 56 3.60 1.03 0.94
C PHE A 56 3.60 1.01 -0.58
N ALA A 57 4.78 1.16 -1.16
CA ALA A 57 4.99 1.21 -2.60
C ALA A 57 6.29 0.56 -3.05
N VAL A 58 6.37 0.28 -4.36
CA VAL A 58 7.62 0.04 -5.11
C VAL A 58 7.82 1.20 -6.06
N ARG A 59 9.07 1.67 -6.19
CA ARG A 59 9.43 2.75 -7.13
C ARG A 59 10.26 2.22 -8.29
N PRO A 60 10.11 2.79 -9.50
CA PRO A 60 11.11 2.63 -10.53
C PRO A 60 12.44 3.28 -10.08
N ASP A 61 13.55 2.80 -10.59
CA ASP A 61 14.83 3.48 -10.44
C ASP A 61 14.80 4.86 -11.12
N PRO A 62 15.72 5.79 -10.75
CA PRO A 62 15.70 7.17 -11.26
C PRO A 62 15.78 7.28 -12.80
N GLU A 63 16.52 6.40 -13.46
CA GLU A 63 16.64 6.40 -14.93
C GLU A 63 15.31 5.99 -15.56
N THR A 64 14.71 4.89 -15.08
CA THR A 64 13.41 4.42 -15.54
C THR A 64 12.31 5.44 -15.23
N ALA A 65 12.34 6.09 -14.06
CA ALA A 65 11.38 7.13 -13.70
C ALA A 65 11.46 8.34 -14.67
N ALA A 66 12.66 8.74 -15.05
CA ALA A 66 12.85 9.81 -16.04
C ALA A 66 12.31 9.42 -17.43
N LYS A 67 12.55 8.18 -17.88
CA LYS A 67 11.99 7.64 -19.14
C LYS A 67 10.46 7.62 -19.11
N ILE A 68 9.85 7.16 -18.01
CA ILE A 68 8.40 7.18 -17.85
C ILE A 68 7.86 8.61 -17.95
N ALA A 69 8.50 9.57 -17.30
CA ALA A 69 8.07 10.96 -17.34
C ALA A 69 8.15 11.55 -18.76
N GLU A 70 9.20 11.24 -19.52
CA GLU A 70 9.33 11.65 -20.92
C GLU A 70 8.23 11.05 -21.79
N HIS A 71 7.98 9.73 -21.67
CA HIS A 71 6.89 9.08 -22.39
C HIS A 71 5.53 9.66 -21.99
N THR A 72 5.33 9.97 -20.72
CA THR A 72 4.10 10.61 -20.24
C THR A 72 3.83 11.94 -20.95
N MET A 73 4.86 12.75 -21.16
CA MET A 73 4.71 14.00 -21.90
C MET A 73 4.32 13.77 -23.38
N ARG A 74 4.89 12.74 -24.01
CA ARG A 74 4.54 12.35 -25.40
C ARG A 74 3.08 11.86 -25.48
N TRP A 75 2.66 10.96 -24.58
CA TRP A 75 1.28 10.46 -24.54
C TRP A 75 0.29 11.56 -24.21
N ARG A 76 0.64 12.44 -23.27
CA ARG A 76 -0.17 13.61 -22.93
C ARG A 76 -0.45 14.46 -24.17
N ALA A 77 0.56 14.75 -24.97
CA ALA A 77 0.41 15.54 -26.20
C ALA A 77 -0.38 14.77 -27.27
N ALA A 78 -0.07 13.50 -27.52
CA ALA A 78 -0.72 12.66 -28.54
C ALA A 78 -2.21 12.47 -28.27
N HIS A 79 -2.61 12.35 -27.00
CA HIS A 79 -4.02 12.16 -26.62
C HIS A 79 -4.75 13.45 -26.23
N GLY A 80 -4.08 14.61 -26.30
CA GLY A 80 -4.68 15.89 -25.92
C GLY A 80 -5.11 15.94 -24.44
N LEU A 81 -4.34 15.29 -23.55
CA LEU A 81 -4.58 15.32 -22.12
C LEU A 81 -4.12 16.66 -21.54
N THR A 82 -4.89 17.22 -20.61
CA THR A 82 -4.62 18.52 -19.98
C THR A 82 -4.05 18.38 -18.57
N GLY A 83 -4.23 17.21 -17.97
CA GLY A 83 -3.79 16.91 -16.62
C GLY A 83 -2.29 17.15 -16.40
N LYS A 84 -1.92 17.53 -15.18
CA LYS A 84 -0.52 17.74 -14.78
C LYS A 84 0.15 16.38 -14.56
N PRO A 85 1.24 16.05 -15.30
CA PRO A 85 2.02 14.84 -15.05
C PRO A 85 2.61 14.79 -13.64
N LEU A 86 2.68 13.58 -13.07
CA LEU A 86 3.44 13.38 -11.86
C LEU A 86 4.93 13.58 -12.14
N LYS A 87 5.64 14.08 -11.14
CA LYS A 87 7.10 14.19 -11.19
C LYS A 87 7.74 12.79 -11.12
N PRO A 88 8.95 12.59 -11.70
CA PRO A 88 9.63 11.30 -11.66
C PRO A 88 9.74 10.70 -10.25
N GLU A 89 10.09 11.53 -9.26
CA GLU A 89 10.22 11.11 -7.86
C GLU A 89 8.92 10.69 -7.18
N HIS A 90 7.75 10.94 -7.81
CA HIS A 90 6.45 10.54 -7.31
C HIS A 90 5.89 9.29 -8.01
N LEU A 91 6.56 8.80 -9.04
CA LEU A 91 6.11 7.59 -9.74
C LEU A 91 6.30 6.36 -8.83
N HIS A 92 5.26 5.56 -8.71
CA HIS A 92 5.28 4.38 -7.84
C HIS A 92 4.14 3.41 -8.19
N VAL A 93 4.32 2.16 -7.79
CA VAL A 93 3.25 1.17 -7.69
C VAL A 93 2.82 1.09 -6.22
N THR A 94 1.60 1.46 -5.90
CA THR A 94 1.06 1.29 -4.54
C THR A 94 0.82 -0.19 -4.28
N LEU A 95 1.40 -0.72 -3.19
CA LEU A 95 1.19 -2.11 -2.75
C LEU A 95 0.04 -2.21 -1.73
N CYS A 96 0.14 -1.44 -0.64
CA CYS A 96 -0.82 -1.47 0.44
C CYS A 96 -1.09 -0.05 0.94
N HIS A 97 -2.35 0.36 0.95
CA HIS A 97 -2.78 1.57 1.62
C HIS A 97 -2.93 1.30 3.12
N VAL A 98 -2.21 2.06 3.95
CA VAL A 98 -2.28 1.93 5.42
C VAL A 98 -3.42 2.75 5.98
N GLY A 99 -3.56 4.01 5.53
CA GLY A 99 -4.65 4.88 5.96
C GLY A 99 -4.44 6.35 5.62
N ASP A 100 -5.52 7.10 5.83
CA ASP A 100 -5.55 8.56 5.72
C ASP A 100 -5.88 9.16 7.10
N ASP A 101 -5.24 10.27 7.48
CA ASP A 101 -5.49 10.97 8.75
C ASP A 101 -5.46 12.50 8.54
N ASP A 102 -5.91 13.27 9.54
CA ASP A 102 -5.82 14.74 9.59
C ASP A 102 -4.56 15.21 10.35
N ALA A 103 -3.61 14.32 10.59
CA ALA A 103 -2.34 14.60 11.25
C ALA A 103 -1.23 13.62 10.82
N PRO A 104 0.04 14.02 10.94
CA PRO A 104 1.16 13.15 10.64
C PRO A 104 1.13 11.82 11.41
N PRO A 105 1.60 10.71 10.79
CA PRO A 105 1.69 9.42 11.46
C PRO A 105 2.64 9.50 12.66
N PRO A 106 2.27 8.91 13.83
CA PRO A 106 3.18 8.84 14.97
C PRO A 106 4.37 7.90 14.69
N THR A 107 5.50 8.19 15.31
CA THR A 107 6.73 7.41 15.14
C THR A 107 6.51 5.93 15.47
N GLU A 108 5.80 5.63 16.54
CA GLU A 108 5.51 4.26 16.97
C GLU A 108 4.72 3.46 15.92
N LEU A 109 3.88 4.14 15.13
CA LEU A 109 3.18 3.49 14.01
C LEU A 109 4.16 3.21 12.86
N ILE A 110 5.04 4.16 12.55
CA ILE A 110 6.07 4.00 11.50
C ILE A 110 7.00 2.84 11.87
N ASP A 111 7.47 2.78 13.12
CA ASP A 111 8.38 1.73 13.61
C ASP A 111 7.72 0.35 13.54
N ALA A 112 6.48 0.23 14.00
CA ALA A 112 5.73 -1.04 13.94
C ALA A 112 5.46 -1.50 12.49
N LEU A 113 5.24 -0.58 11.56
CA LEU A 113 5.08 -0.88 10.15
C LEU A 113 6.41 -1.30 9.51
N ALA A 114 7.51 -0.63 9.88
CA ALA A 114 8.86 -0.95 9.44
C ALA A 114 9.27 -2.37 9.85
N GLU A 115 9.07 -2.72 11.12
CA GLU A 115 9.37 -4.05 11.65
C GLU A 115 8.61 -5.15 10.88
N ARG A 116 7.31 -4.96 10.66
CA ARG A 116 6.48 -5.93 9.93
C ARG A 116 6.87 -6.04 8.47
N ALA A 117 7.15 -4.91 7.80
CA ALA A 117 7.60 -4.93 6.42
C ALA A 117 8.98 -5.59 6.27
N ALA A 118 9.89 -5.43 7.25
CA ALA A 118 11.20 -6.08 7.28
C ALA A 118 11.11 -7.61 7.39
N ALA A 119 10.01 -8.16 7.89
CA ALA A 119 9.77 -9.61 7.92
C ALA A 119 9.41 -10.18 6.53
N VAL A 120 9.13 -9.34 5.54
CA VAL A 120 8.82 -9.78 4.17
C VAL A 120 10.11 -10.15 3.45
N THR A 121 10.35 -11.44 3.30
CA THR A 121 11.54 -11.97 2.60
C THR A 121 11.18 -12.33 1.18
N MET A 122 11.74 -11.62 0.19
CA MET A 122 11.54 -11.86 -1.23
C MET A 122 12.76 -11.38 -2.02
N PRO A 123 13.23 -12.12 -3.05
CA PRO A 123 14.29 -11.63 -3.92
C PRO A 123 13.82 -10.40 -4.72
N ALA A 124 14.79 -9.56 -5.11
CA ALA A 124 14.54 -8.51 -6.09
C ALA A 124 14.02 -9.15 -7.39
N PHE A 125 13.10 -8.47 -8.07
CA PHE A 125 12.43 -9.02 -9.25
C PHE A 125 12.18 -7.97 -10.31
N ARG A 126 12.07 -8.41 -11.57
CA ARG A 126 11.73 -7.54 -12.69
C ARG A 126 10.25 -7.18 -12.66
N VAL A 127 9.97 -5.90 -12.83
CA VAL A 127 8.65 -5.32 -13.08
C VAL A 127 8.62 -4.85 -14.52
N GLU A 128 7.53 -5.15 -15.25
CA GLU A 128 7.38 -4.73 -16.64
C GLU A 128 5.93 -4.30 -16.91
N PHE A 129 5.77 -3.11 -17.48
CA PHE A 129 4.49 -2.58 -17.92
C PHE A 129 4.50 -2.40 -19.43
N ASP A 130 3.46 -2.87 -20.11
CA ASP A 130 3.37 -2.96 -21.57
C ASP A 130 2.16 -2.22 -22.17
N ARG A 131 1.41 -1.48 -21.35
CA ARG A 131 0.23 -0.74 -21.81
C ARG A 131 -0.02 0.54 -21.02
N VAL A 132 -0.80 1.44 -21.63
CA VAL A 132 -1.35 2.64 -20.97
C VAL A 132 -2.86 2.66 -21.12
N MET A 133 -3.55 3.17 -20.09
CA MET A 133 -5.01 3.29 -20.08
C MET A 133 -5.48 4.29 -19.03
N SER A 134 -6.78 4.62 -19.07
CA SER A 134 -7.41 5.41 -18.00
C SER A 134 -8.28 4.54 -17.12
N PHE A 135 -8.06 4.60 -15.82
CA PHE A 135 -8.92 3.98 -14.81
C PHE A 135 -10.18 4.81 -14.55
N GLY A 136 -11.19 4.16 -13.94
CA GLY A 136 -12.51 4.75 -13.68
C GLY A 136 -12.50 6.08 -12.94
N GLY A 137 -11.48 6.36 -12.13
CA GLY A 137 -11.32 7.60 -11.37
C GLY A 137 -10.52 8.71 -12.07
N GLY A 138 -10.32 8.63 -13.40
CA GLY A 138 -9.60 9.64 -14.18
C GLY A 138 -8.07 9.55 -14.06
N ALA A 139 -7.51 8.51 -13.47
CA ALA A 139 -6.08 8.27 -13.49
C ALA A 139 -5.67 7.68 -14.85
N PHE A 140 -4.75 8.34 -15.56
CA PHE A 140 -4.04 7.77 -16.69
C PHE A 140 -2.81 7.06 -16.16
N VAL A 141 -2.67 5.78 -16.50
CA VAL A 141 -1.73 4.87 -15.84
C VAL A 141 -0.91 4.04 -16.81
N LEU A 142 0.28 3.59 -16.37
CA LEU A 142 0.93 2.39 -16.89
C LEU A 142 0.27 1.18 -16.25
N GLY A 143 -0.07 0.20 -17.05
CA GLY A 143 -0.63 -1.09 -16.68
C GLY A 143 0.11 -2.24 -17.35
N GLY A 144 -0.20 -3.45 -16.96
CA GLY A 144 0.31 -4.69 -17.51
C GLY A 144 -0.49 -5.88 -17.00
N ASP A 145 -0.27 -7.05 -17.58
CA ASP A 145 -0.97 -8.27 -17.19
C ASP A 145 -0.06 -9.28 -16.49
N ASP A 146 0.22 -10.40 -17.17
CA ASP A 146 0.81 -11.62 -16.60
C ASP A 146 2.26 -11.43 -16.09
N HIS A 147 2.96 -10.40 -16.54
CA HIS A 147 4.34 -10.12 -16.14
C HIS A 147 4.47 -9.44 -14.76
N LEU A 148 3.35 -9.18 -14.09
CA LEU A 148 3.31 -8.50 -12.79
C LEU A 148 3.20 -9.44 -11.60
N ILE A 149 3.44 -10.75 -11.79
CA ILE A 149 3.35 -11.79 -10.74
C ILE A 149 4.17 -11.42 -9.51
N GLY A 150 5.38 -10.87 -9.69
CA GLY A 150 6.23 -10.43 -8.59
C GLY A 150 5.57 -9.38 -7.71
N LEU A 151 4.85 -8.41 -8.31
CA LEU A 151 4.09 -7.39 -7.56
C LEU A 151 2.91 -7.99 -6.81
N HIS A 152 2.21 -8.96 -7.39
CA HIS A 152 1.11 -9.66 -6.71
C HIS A 152 1.61 -10.46 -5.51
N VAL A 153 2.71 -11.21 -5.67
CA VAL A 153 3.31 -11.97 -4.57
C VAL A 153 3.81 -11.04 -3.47
N LEU A 154 4.49 -9.94 -3.83
CA LEU A 154 4.97 -8.96 -2.87
C LEU A 154 3.82 -8.31 -2.08
N GLN A 155 2.78 -7.88 -2.79
CA GLN A 155 1.59 -7.28 -2.19
C GLN A 155 0.92 -8.25 -1.22
N GLN A 156 0.76 -9.53 -1.59
CA GLN A 156 0.16 -10.53 -0.72
C GLN A 156 1.00 -10.75 0.54
N ARG A 157 2.31 -10.97 0.40
CA ARG A 157 3.22 -11.16 1.55
C ARG A 157 3.22 -9.97 2.49
N LEU A 158 3.23 -8.77 1.93
CA LEU A 158 3.17 -7.54 2.71
C LEU A 158 1.83 -7.40 3.42
N SER A 159 0.71 -7.70 2.75
CA SER A 159 -0.62 -7.69 3.37
C SER A 159 -0.72 -8.67 4.54
N ASP A 160 -0.17 -9.86 4.38
CA ASP A 160 -0.13 -10.89 5.42
C ASP A 160 0.73 -10.43 6.61
N ALA A 161 1.92 -9.87 6.35
CA ALA A 161 2.80 -9.35 7.39
C ALA A 161 2.19 -8.18 8.17
N LEU A 162 1.37 -7.36 7.51
CA LEU A 162 0.68 -6.23 8.11
C LEU A 162 -0.62 -6.62 8.82
N ASP A 163 -1.05 -7.88 8.77
CA ASP A 163 -2.39 -8.33 9.18
C ASP A 163 -3.49 -7.46 8.51
N ALA A 164 -3.19 -6.98 7.32
CA ALA A 164 -4.11 -6.17 6.54
C ALA A 164 -5.21 -7.08 6.02
N ARG A 165 -6.35 -7.16 6.73
CA ARG A 165 -7.52 -7.86 6.21
C ARG A 165 -7.92 -7.20 4.90
N PRO A 166 -8.05 -7.97 3.80
CA PRO A 166 -8.62 -7.41 2.60
C PRO A 166 -9.98 -6.81 2.96
N GLY A 167 -10.13 -5.50 2.75
CA GLY A 167 -11.45 -4.88 2.74
C GLY A 167 -12.30 -5.55 1.65
N PRO A 168 -13.60 -5.22 1.52
CA PRO A 168 -14.44 -5.77 0.46
C PRO A 168 -13.70 -5.60 -0.86
N ALA A 169 -13.34 -6.72 -1.46
CA ALA A 169 -12.25 -6.97 -2.36
C ALA A 169 -12.21 -5.98 -3.55
N ARG A 170 -11.43 -4.92 -3.45
CA ARG A 170 -10.81 -4.37 -4.65
C ARG A 170 -9.65 -5.30 -5.00
N ARG A 171 -9.78 -5.97 -6.13
CA ARG A 171 -8.67 -6.75 -6.70
C ARG A 171 -7.45 -5.84 -6.82
N PHE A 172 -6.31 -6.28 -6.33
CA PHE A 172 -5.06 -5.56 -6.52
C PHE A 172 -4.74 -5.52 -8.01
N GLU A 173 -4.63 -4.34 -8.57
CA GLU A 173 -4.30 -4.08 -9.98
C GLU A 173 -3.06 -3.20 -10.00
N PRO A 174 -1.86 -3.81 -10.19
CA PRO A 174 -0.60 -3.07 -10.19
C PRO A 174 -0.58 -2.03 -11.31
N HIS A 175 -0.25 -0.79 -10.98
CA HIS A 175 -0.16 0.30 -11.95
C HIS A 175 0.73 1.42 -11.45
N VAL A 176 1.25 2.23 -12.39
CA VAL A 176 1.89 3.50 -12.08
C VAL A 176 1.00 4.64 -12.59
N THR A 177 0.51 5.48 -11.69
CA THR A 177 -0.25 6.69 -12.09
C THR A 177 0.71 7.69 -12.73
N LEU A 178 0.37 8.16 -13.93
CA LEU A 178 1.15 9.13 -14.71
C LEU A 178 0.62 10.56 -14.52
N LEU A 179 -0.69 10.71 -14.63
CA LEU A 179 -1.43 11.97 -14.41
C LEU A 179 -2.91 11.68 -14.13
N ARG A 180 -3.67 12.72 -13.82
CA ARG A 180 -5.13 12.64 -13.73
C ARG A 180 -5.75 13.56 -14.77
N ASP A 181 -6.75 13.05 -15.50
CA ASP A 181 -7.48 13.77 -16.54
C ASP A 181 -8.95 13.35 -16.57
N SER A 182 -9.81 14.22 -17.04
CA SER A 182 -11.22 13.88 -17.29
C SER A 182 -11.41 13.08 -18.58
N ARG A 183 -10.50 13.23 -19.55
CA ARG A 183 -10.50 12.45 -20.79
C ARG A 183 -10.06 11.03 -20.48
N ARG A 184 -10.80 10.08 -21.03
CA ARG A 184 -10.51 8.65 -20.90
C ARG A 184 -9.78 8.13 -22.12
N ILE A 185 -8.69 7.43 -21.89
CA ILE A 185 -7.91 6.72 -22.90
C ILE A 185 -8.21 5.23 -22.75
N VAL A 186 -8.64 4.63 -23.87
CA VAL A 186 -8.82 3.18 -23.97
C VAL A 186 -7.43 2.53 -23.86
N GLU A 187 -7.38 1.31 -23.34
CA GLU A 187 -6.15 0.53 -23.24
C GLU A 187 -5.43 0.44 -24.58
N GLN A 188 -4.14 0.70 -24.58
CA GLN A 188 -3.27 0.66 -25.76
C GLN A 188 -1.93 0.01 -25.38
N PRO A 189 -1.40 -0.88 -26.22
CA PRO A 189 -0.07 -1.44 -26.03
C PRO A 189 1.00 -0.35 -26.22
N ILE A 190 2.10 -0.50 -25.52
CA ILE A 190 3.30 0.34 -25.64
C ILE A 190 4.55 -0.55 -25.70
N GLU A 191 5.69 0.03 -26.11
CA GLU A 191 6.97 -0.63 -25.86
C GLU A 191 7.15 -0.87 -24.37
N PRO A 192 7.49 -2.12 -23.95
CA PRO A 192 7.58 -2.47 -22.54
C PRO A 192 8.57 -1.60 -21.77
N ILE A 193 8.13 -1.08 -20.63
CA ILE A 193 8.97 -0.34 -19.69
C ILE A 193 9.21 -1.22 -18.48
N SER A 194 10.47 -1.53 -18.19
CA SER A 194 10.84 -2.44 -17.12
C SER A 194 11.95 -1.90 -16.22
N TRP A 195 11.91 -2.33 -14.95
CA TRP A 195 12.96 -2.09 -13.97
C TRP A 195 13.04 -3.24 -12.97
N THR A 196 14.04 -3.24 -12.11
CA THR A 196 14.13 -4.19 -11.02
C THR A 196 13.62 -3.57 -9.73
N ALA A 197 12.55 -4.14 -9.15
CA ALA A 197 12.11 -3.81 -7.80
C ALA A 197 13.12 -4.34 -6.79
N ARG A 198 13.74 -3.46 -6.00
CA ARG A 198 14.82 -3.77 -5.06
C ARG A 198 14.47 -3.48 -3.62
N GLU A 199 13.41 -2.73 -3.39
CA GLU A 199 12.99 -2.31 -2.05
C GLU A 199 11.48 -2.05 -1.99
N ILE A 200 10.94 -2.18 -0.79
CA ILE A 200 9.63 -1.69 -0.40
C ILE A 200 9.83 -0.33 0.28
N VAL A 201 9.01 0.65 -0.07
CA VAL A 201 9.08 1.99 0.52
C VAL A 201 7.78 2.30 1.25
N LEU A 202 7.85 2.72 2.51
CA LEU A 202 6.72 3.33 3.22
C LEU A 202 6.73 4.82 2.91
N VAL A 203 5.66 5.30 2.30
CA VAL A 203 5.52 6.67 1.85
C VAL A 203 4.50 7.40 2.71
N HIS A 204 4.92 8.55 3.27
CA HIS A 204 4.04 9.54 3.88
C HIS A 204 3.77 10.64 2.85
N SER A 205 2.52 10.73 2.40
CA SER A 205 2.06 11.70 1.41
C SER A 205 1.24 12.79 2.07
N LEU A 206 1.63 14.05 1.84
CA LEU A 206 0.84 15.21 2.24
C LEU A 206 -0.19 15.50 1.15
N LEU A 207 -1.45 15.22 1.46
CA LEU A 207 -2.55 15.35 0.50
C LEU A 207 -2.75 16.79 0.08
N GLY A 208 -2.95 17.02 -1.21
CA GLY A 208 -3.12 18.36 -1.78
C GLY A 208 -1.83 19.17 -1.99
N GLN A 209 -0.69 18.73 -1.44
CA GLN A 209 0.59 19.44 -1.52
C GLN A 209 1.56 18.86 -2.55
N THR A 210 1.25 17.69 -3.12
CA THR A 210 2.15 16.97 -4.04
C THR A 210 3.53 16.72 -3.39
N ILE A 211 3.53 16.30 -2.13
CA ILE A 211 4.74 15.96 -1.37
C ILE A 211 4.64 14.50 -0.93
N HIS A 212 5.63 13.71 -1.30
CA HIS A 212 5.83 12.33 -0.85
C HIS A 212 7.15 12.25 -0.09
N ARG A 213 7.13 11.73 1.12
CA ARG A 213 8.31 11.50 1.96
C ARG A 213 8.48 10.01 2.17
N ASP A 214 9.62 9.47 1.77
CA ASP A 214 9.97 8.09 2.06
C ASP A 214 10.40 8.02 3.53
N VAL A 215 9.57 7.40 4.38
CA VAL A 215 9.81 7.32 5.82
C VAL A 215 10.48 6.03 6.25
N VAL A 216 10.33 4.96 5.45
CA VAL A 216 11.00 3.67 5.65
C VAL A 216 11.35 3.08 4.28
N ARG A 217 12.52 2.44 4.17
CA ARG A 217 12.95 1.63 3.02
C ARG A 217 13.37 0.25 3.50
N VAL A 218 12.77 -0.77 2.96
CA VAL A 218 13.05 -2.18 3.27
C VAL A 218 13.61 -2.84 2.03
N PRO A 219 14.90 -3.24 2.02
CA PRO A 219 15.50 -3.88 0.86
C PRO A 219 14.91 -5.28 0.64
N LEU A 220 14.70 -5.64 -0.62
CA LEU A 220 14.49 -7.01 -1.04
C LEU A 220 15.84 -7.73 -1.12
N LEU A 221 15.82 -9.06 -1.03
CA LEU A 221 17.05 -9.85 -1.14
C LEU A 221 17.70 -9.62 -2.51
N GLN A 222 19.01 -9.50 -2.53
CA GLN A 222 19.74 -9.48 -3.78
C GLN A 222 19.71 -10.90 -4.39
N ALA A 223 19.48 -10.96 -5.71
CA ALA A 223 19.50 -12.20 -6.46
C ALA A 223 20.94 -12.65 -6.71
#